data_2601bf9281baad90bffeec320e64cfb0
#
_entry.id   2601bf9281baad90bffeec320e64cfb0
#
_cell.length_a   1.000
_cell.length_b   1.000
_cell.length_c   1.000
_cell.angle_alpha   90.00
_cell.angle_beta   90.00
_cell.angle_gamma   90.00
#
_symmetry.space_group_name_H-M   'P 1'
#
loop_
_entity.id
_entity.type
_entity.pdbx_description
1 polymer ?
#
loop_
_entity_poly.entity_id
_entity_poly.type
_entity_poly.pdbx_seq_one_letter_code
_entity_poly.pdbx_strand_id
1 'polypeptide(L)'
;MTSTRKKILLLDTGREWGGGTNSMLELLKRIDRQRFAITCCFYQNYARGNQETIASVLDAIGIPVTFIAQRRQPLWAKITKELLRTLLFFNRAVKKNAIDRIDRQWRMQPNARQIATILRDGGYDALYMNNQPSTNVEGYLAAEQTHVALIQHCRIDPLLNNALVKMINRHCDAVIAVSQGVHRTLSESDVDAQRCFTVSNAIDIHQPLPVREAVRQHFDYPADTFIFGSIGSLIARKSNHHILQALGAFSRAHPAAKWKMVIVGAGPEQQHLQQLAQKEGIAAQVIFTGFQNNALDYLAAFDTFILASASEGLPRVVLEAMLVNTAVIGSNVVGTSELIQHGETGLLFDYGNTQQLSQHLSALWQDTALRQXXXXV
;
A
#
# COMPACT_ATOMS: atom_id res chain seq x y z
N MET A 1 -33.71 23.40 -8.70
CA MET A 1 -33.45 22.70 -7.41
C MET A 1 -31.99 22.41 -7.28
N THR A 2 -31.33 23.06 -6.33
CA THR A 2 -29.95 22.75 -6.01
C THR A 2 -29.92 21.39 -5.30
N SER A 3 -29.26 20.38 -5.90
CA SER A 3 -29.12 19.10 -5.24
C SER A 3 -28.24 19.29 -4.00
N THR A 4 -28.69 18.75 -2.90
CA THR A 4 -27.96 18.82 -1.65
C THR A 4 -26.67 18.02 -1.76
N ARG A 5 -25.56 18.61 -1.35
CA ARG A 5 -24.28 17.90 -1.31
C ARG A 5 -24.38 16.76 -0.31
N LYS A 6 -23.85 15.60 -0.66
CA LYS A 6 -23.75 14.48 0.27
C LYS A 6 -22.53 14.69 1.16
N LYS A 7 -22.73 14.56 2.46
CA LYS A 7 -21.65 14.68 3.44
C LYS A 7 -21.05 13.30 3.70
N ILE A 8 -19.76 13.18 3.49
CA ILE A 8 -19.08 11.90 3.62
C ILE A 8 -17.94 12.04 4.64
N LEU A 9 -17.90 11.12 5.60
CA LEU A 9 -16.76 10.98 6.48
C LEU A 9 -15.87 9.89 5.91
N LEU A 10 -14.63 10.26 5.55
CA LEU A 10 -13.65 9.30 5.03
C LEU A 10 -12.77 8.86 6.18
N LEU A 11 -12.85 7.59 6.53
CA LEU A 11 -12.13 7.01 7.68
C LEU A 11 -10.96 6.20 7.18
N ASP A 12 -9.77 6.48 7.71
CA ASP A 12 -8.59 5.67 7.47
C ASP A 12 -7.93 5.38 8.81
N THR A 13 -7.92 4.12 9.19
CA THR A 13 -7.39 3.66 10.46
C THR A 13 -5.99 3.07 10.33
N GLY A 14 -5.35 3.26 9.19
CA GLY A 14 -3.98 2.78 8.98
C GLY A 14 -2.99 3.42 9.91
N ARG A 15 -1.80 2.84 9.96
CA ARG A 15 -0.75 3.29 10.87
C ARG A 15 0.39 3.98 10.15
N GLU A 16 0.29 4.13 8.85
CA GLU A 16 1.40 4.67 8.07
C GLU A 16 0.88 5.33 6.81
N TRP A 17 1.72 6.15 6.23
CA TRP A 17 1.44 6.79 4.94
C TRP A 17 1.97 5.85 3.85
N GLY A 18 1.07 5.16 3.19
CA GLY A 18 1.44 4.20 2.16
C GLY A 18 0.77 4.49 0.83
N GLY A 19 0.80 3.49 -0.04
CA GLY A 19 0.19 3.60 -1.37
C GLY A 19 -1.30 3.87 -1.33
N GLY A 20 -2.01 3.25 -0.38
CA GLY A 20 -3.44 3.50 -0.21
C GLY A 20 -3.73 4.94 0.18
N THR A 21 -2.86 5.53 1.00
CA THR A 21 -2.98 6.94 1.35
C THR A 21 -2.78 7.83 0.13
N ASN A 22 -1.79 7.52 -0.68
CA ASN A 22 -1.53 8.31 -1.90
C ASN A 22 -2.69 8.22 -2.88
N SER A 23 -3.26 7.03 -3.05
CA SER A 23 -4.43 6.87 -3.93
C SER A 23 -5.64 7.62 -3.41
N MET A 24 -5.84 7.60 -2.10
CA MET A 24 -6.91 8.37 -1.47
C MET A 24 -6.73 9.87 -1.74
N LEU A 25 -5.51 10.37 -1.60
CA LEU A 25 -5.23 11.79 -1.85
C LEU A 25 -5.50 12.15 -3.31
N GLU A 26 -5.15 11.26 -4.25
CA GLU A 26 -5.44 11.53 -5.66
C GLU A 26 -6.94 11.59 -5.93
N LEU A 27 -7.70 10.73 -5.28
CA LEU A 27 -9.16 10.80 -5.36
C LEU A 27 -9.67 12.14 -4.82
N LEU A 28 -9.18 12.55 -3.65
CA LEU A 28 -9.66 13.76 -2.99
C LEU A 28 -9.32 15.02 -3.78
N LYS A 29 -8.19 15.02 -4.49
CA LYS A 29 -7.84 16.17 -5.34
C LYS A 29 -8.80 16.34 -6.51
N ARG A 30 -9.47 15.27 -6.93
CA ARG A 30 -10.29 15.27 -8.17
C ARG A 30 -11.76 15.06 -7.94
N ILE A 31 -12.19 14.77 -6.71
CA ILE A 31 -13.60 14.47 -6.44
C ILE A 31 -14.47 15.73 -6.67
N ASP A 32 -15.71 15.50 -7.11
CA ASP A 32 -16.64 16.58 -7.41
C ASP A 32 -17.14 17.21 -6.11
N ARG A 33 -16.59 18.37 -5.77
CA ARG A 33 -16.91 19.07 -4.53
C ARG A 33 -18.28 19.73 -4.56
N GLN A 34 -18.91 19.82 -5.72
CA GLN A 34 -20.29 20.30 -5.80
C GLN A 34 -21.27 19.21 -5.39
N ARG A 35 -20.89 17.95 -5.54
CA ARG A 35 -21.74 16.82 -5.17
C ARG A 35 -21.41 16.26 -3.79
N PHE A 36 -20.16 16.35 -3.36
CA PHE A 36 -19.70 15.71 -2.15
C PHE A 36 -18.92 16.68 -1.26
N ALA A 37 -19.28 16.71 0.02
CA ALA A 37 -18.52 17.41 1.05
C ALA A 37 -17.83 16.36 1.92
N ILE A 38 -16.51 16.34 1.89
CA ILE A 38 -15.74 15.26 2.53
C ILE A 38 -14.95 15.81 3.70
N THR A 39 -15.01 15.12 4.82
CA THR A 39 -14.12 15.31 5.96
C THR A 39 -13.37 14.00 6.16
N CYS A 40 -12.06 14.09 6.38
CA CYS A 40 -11.26 12.91 6.66
C CYS A 40 -11.12 12.70 8.17
N CYS A 41 -11.05 11.44 8.57
CA CYS A 41 -10.93 11.05 9.97
C CYS A 41 -9.81 10.02 10.09
N PHE A 42 -8.80 10.32 10.89
CA PHE A 42 -7.64 9.46 11.10
C PHE A 42 -7.39 9.23 12.56
N TYR A 43 -6.59 8.21 12.85
CA TYR A 43 -6.13 7.94 14.21
C TYR A 43 -4.86 8.70 14.56
N GLN A 44 -4.04 9.02 13.57
CA GLN A 44 -2.78 9.72 13.78
C GLN A 44 -2.55 10.71 12.64
N ASN A 45 -1.79 11.75 12.94
CA ASN A 45 -1.35 12.70 11.92
C ASN A 45 -0.05 12.17 11.32
N TYR A 46 -0.17 11.31 10.34
CA TYR A 46 0.98 10.64 9.73
C TYR A 46 1.92 11.66 9.10
N ALA A 47 3.22 11.37 9.16
CA ALA A 47 4.24 12.19 8.53
C ALA A 47 4.96 11.41 7.46
N ARG A 48 5.47 12.14 6.47
CA ARG A 48 6.44 11.58 5.53
C ARG A 48 7.46 12.65 5.23
N GLY A 49 8.71 12.24 5.04
CA GLY A 49 9.79 13.20 4.89
C GLY A 49 9.96 14.00 6.16
N ASN A 50 10.45 15.21 6.04
CA ASN A 50 10.77 16.02 7.21
C ASN A 50 9.67 16.95 7.66
N GLN A 51 8.71 17.31 6.80
CA GLN A 51 7.77 18.37 7.14
C GLN A 51 6.34 18.10 6.72
N GLU A 52 6.08 17.11 5.88
CA GLU A 52 4.71 16.84 5.43
C GLU A 52 3.98 15.95 6.41
N THR A 53 2.76 16.36 6.78
CA THR A 53 1.84 15.51 7.53
C THR A 53 0.57 15.34 6.72
N ILE A 54 -0.22 14.32 7.07
CA ILE A 54 -1.50 14.11 6.36
C ILE A 54 -2.41 15.33 6.56
N ALA A 55 -2.40 15.93 7.74
CA ALA A 55 -3.20 17.12 8.00
C ALA A 55 -2.76 18.29 7.12
N SER A 56 -1.44 18.49 6.96
CA SER A 56 -0.96 19.61 6.16
C SER A 56 -1.31 19.44 4.69
N VAL A 57 -1.21 18.22 4.17
CA VAL A 57 -1.53 17.96 2.76
C VAL A 57 -3.02 18.13 2.50
N LEU A 58 -3.87 17.64 3.41
CA LEU A 58 -5.31 17.77 3.25
C LEU A 58 -5.75 19.23 3.40
N ASP A 59 -5.14 19.97 4.31
CA ASP A 59 -5.43 21.39 4.46
C ASP A 59 -5.10 22.14 3.18
N ALA A 60 -3.99 21.79 2.52
CA ALA A 60 -3.57 22.45 1.28
C ALA A 60 -4.58 22.25 0.15
N ILE A 61 -5.34 21.15 0.17
CA ILE A 61 -6.37 20.92 -0.85
C ILE A 61 -7.79 21.19 -0.33
N GLY A 62 -7.88 21.81 0.85
CA GLY A 62 -9.17 22.28 1.38
C GLY A 62 -10.07 21.20 1.95
N ILE A 63 -9.51 20.10 2.42
CA ILE A 63 -10.28 18.99 3.02
C ILE A 63 -10.14 19.06 4.54
N PRO A 64 -11.24 19.21 5.29
CA PRO A 64 -11.15 19.18 6.75
C PRO A 64 -10.72 17.83 7.28
N VAL A 65 -10.03 17.83 8.42
CA VAL A 65 -9.49 16.62 9.05
C VAL A 65 -9.88 16.62 10.51
N THR A 66 -10.26 15.45 11.01
CA THR A 66 -10.45 15.23 12.44
C THR A 66 -9.69 13.96 12.86
N PHE A 67 -9.39 13.86 14.14
CA PHE A 67 -8.60 12.75 14.66
C PHE A 67 -9.35 12.09 15.80
N ILE A 68 -9.28 10.75 15.85
CA ILE A 68 -9.84 9.96 16.94
C ILE A 68 -8.77 9.80 18.00
N ALA A 69 -9.05 10.27 19.22
CA ALA A 69 -8.12 10.16 20.32
C ALA A 69 -7.92 8.68 20.69
N GLN A 70 -6.66 8.25 20.71
CA GLN A 70 -6.32 6.86 20.97
C GLN A 70 -6.01 6.65 22.43
N ARG A 71 -6.54 5.56 22.99
CA ARG A 71 -6.26 5.14 24.35
C ARG A 71 -5.00 4.30 24.40
N ARG A 72 -4.25 4.40 25.48
CA ARG A 72 -3.20 3.43 25.77
C ARG A 72 -3.86 2.12 26.18
N GLN A 73 -3.21 1.01 25.83
CA GLN A 73 -3.73 -0.29 26.21
C GLN A 73 -3.78 -0.40 27.73
N PRO A 74 -4.95 -0.64 28.33
CA PRO A 74 -5.02 -0.75 29.80
C PRO A 74 -4.28 -1.97 30.30
N LEU A 75 -3.84 -1.89 31.55
CA LEU A 75 -3.10 -2.97 32.16
C LEU A 75 -3.94 -4.27 32.19
N TRP A 76 -5.24 -4.15 32.47
CA TRP A 76 -6.10 -5.35 32.50
C TRP A 76 -6.08 -6.05 31.13
N ALA A 77 -6.07 -5.29 30.04
CA ALA A 77 -6.05 -5.90 28.72
C ALA A 77 -4.70 -6.58 28.45
N LYS A 78 -3.60 -5.95 28.85
CA LYS A 78 -2.29 -6.57 28.69
C LYS A 78 -2.19 -7.88 29.45
N ILE A 79 -2.58 -7.87 30.71
CA ILE A 79 -2.50 -9.06 31.56
C ILE A 79 -3.41 -10.16 31.04
N THR A 80 -4.64 -9.81 30.68
CA THR A 80 -5.60 -10.80 30.19
C THR A 80 -5.09 -11.43 28.89
N LYS A 81 -4.54 -10.64 27.97
CA LYS A 81 -4.03 -11.19 26.71
C LYS A 81 -2.86 -12.13 26.95
N GLU A 82 -1.97 -11.78 27.87
CA GLU A 82 -0.83 -12.66 28.19
C GLU A 82 -1.29 -13.97 28.80
N LEU A 83 -2.26 -13.90 29.68
CA LEU A 83 -2.86 -15.12 30.25
C LEU A 83 -3.49 -15.98 29.16
N LEU A 84 -4.22 -15.38 28.25
CA LEU A 84 -4.85 -16.14 27.17
C LEU A 84 -3.83 -16.76 26.24
N ARG A 85 -2.74 -16.05 25.95
CA ARG A 85 -1.66 -16.63 25.14
C ARG A 85 -1.06 -17.86 25.79
N THR A 86 -0.88 -17.80 27.10
CA THR A 86 -0.32 -18.91 27.86
C THR A 86 -1.30 -20.08 27.95
N LEU A 87 -2.57 -19.79 28.27
CA LEU A 87 -3.56 -20.84 28.51
C LEU A 87 -4.06 -21.48 27.23
N LEU A 88 -4.10 -20.72 26.13
CA LEU A 88 -4.69 -21.18 24.88
C LEU A 88 -3.64 -21.44 23.80
N PHE A 89 -2.39 -21.69 24.20
CA PHE A 89 -1.32 -21.90 23.24
C PHE A 89 -1.59 -23.09 22.30
N PHE A 90 -2.42 -24.03 22.72
CA PHE A 90 -2.71 -25.27 21.99
C PHE A 90 -3.72 -25.07 20.85
N ASN A 91 -4.40 -23.93 20.78
CA ASN A 91 -5.41 -23.71 19.75
C ASN A 91 -5.35 -22.26 19.27
N ARG A 92 -4.78 -22.07 18.06
CA ARG A 92 -4.59 -20.74 17.49
C ARG A 92 -5.89 -19.99 17.29
N ALA A 93 -6.93 -20.68 16.77
CA ALA A 93 -8.20 -20.02 16.46
C ALA A 93 -8.88 -19.52 17.72
N VAL A 94 -8.92 -20.35 18.77
CA VAL A 94 -9.53 -19.96 20.03
C VAL A 94 -8.75 -18.81 20.66
N LYS A 95 -7.41 -18.90 20.63
CA LYS A 95 -6.56 -17.83 21.18
C LYS A 95 -6.81 -16.51 20.46
N LYS A 96 -6.83 -16.54 19.13
CA LYS A 96 -7.05 -15.32 18.34
C LYS A 96 -8.43 -14.73 18.66
N ASN A 97 -9.46 -15.54 18.70
CA ASN A 97 -10.81 -15.06 18.98
C ASN A 97 -10.90 -14.42 20.36
N ALA A 98 -10.26 -15.03 21.36
CA ALA A 98 -10.27 -14.48 22.71
C ALA A 98 -9.53 -13.15 22.78
N ILE A 99 -8.37 -13.05 22.14
CA ILE A 99 -7.59 -11.81 22.12
C ILE A 99 -8.37 -10.73 21.38
N ASP A 100 -9.02 -11.08 20.27
CA ASP A 100 -9.84 -10.12 19.53
C ASP A 100 -10.97 -9.55 20.37
N ARG A 101 -11.58 -10.38 21.22
CA ARG A 101 -12.62 -9.88 22.14
C ARG A 101 -12.08 -8.83 23.10
N ILE A 102 -10.87 -9.07 23.65
CA ILE A 102 -10.25 -8.10 24.54
C ILE A 102 -9.97 -6.79 23.80
N ASP A 103 -9.40 -6.88 22.59
CA ASP A 103 -9.13 -5.69 21.78
C ASP A 103 -10.41 -4.95 21.42
N ARG A 104 -11.50 -5.69 21.13
CA ARG A 104 -12.79 -5.05 20.82
C ARG A 104 -13.27 -4.24 22.00
N GLN A 105 -13.16 -4.79 23.22
CA GLN A 105 -13.65 -4.11 24.40
C GLN A 105 -12.86 -2.86 24.75
N TRP A 106 -11.51 -2.93 24.74
CA TRP A 106 -10.75 -1.79 25.22
C TRP A 106 -10.46 -0.75 24.12
N ARG A 107 -10.43 -1.14 22.89
CA ARG A 107 -9.99 -0.26 21.79
C ARG A 107 -11.08 -0.06 20.74
N MET A 108 -11.60 -1.14 20.19
CA MET A 108 -12.48 -1.03 19.01
C MET A 108 -13.82 -0.38 19.36
N GLN A 109 -14.47 -0.81 20.46
CA GLN A 109 -15.74 -0.22 20.82
C GLN A 109 -15.61 1.25 21.23
N PRO A 110 -14.63 1.65 22.04
CA PRO A 110 -14.46 3.08 22.31
C PRO A 110 -14.17 3.92 21.07
N ASN A 111 -13.33 3.42 20.15
CA ASN A 111 -13.09 4.13 18.91
C ASN A 111 -14.35 4.22 18.07
N ALA A 112 -15.13 3.14 18.00
CA ALA A 112 -16.37 3.13 17.25
C ALA A 112 -17.36 4.15 17.81
N ARG A 113 -17.43 4.29 19.14
CA ARG A 113 -18.30 5.30 19.75
C ARG A 113 -17.90 6.70 19.37
N GLN A 114 -16.58 6.99 19.33
CA GLN A 114 -16.10 8.30 18.88
C GLN A 114 -16.48 8.57 17.43
N ILE A 115 -16.31 7.56 16.57
CA ILE A 115 -16.67 7.69 15.15
C ILE A 115 -18.16 7.92 15.01
N ALA A 116 -18.98 7.15 15.76
CA ALA A 116 -20.44 7.29 15.72
C ALA A 116 -20.86 8.70 16.16
N THR A 117 -20.22 9.23 17.19
CA THR A 117 -20.52 10.60 17.64
C THR A 117 -20.23 11.62 16.55
N ILE A 118 -19.08 11.47 15.86
CA ILE A 118 -18.74 12.36 14.76
C ILE A 118 -19.81 12.27 13.66
N LEU A 119 -20.21 11.04 13.31
CA LEU A 119 -21.20 10.82 12.27
C LEU A 119 -22.54 11.49 12.59
N ARG A 120 -23.00 11.33 13.83
CA ARG A 120 -24.28 11.93 14.26
C ARG A 120 -24.20 13.45 14.35
N ASP A 121 -23.19 13.95 15.03
CA ASP A 121 -23.05 15.38 15.28
C ASP A 121 -22.83 16.16 13.99
N GLY A 122 -22.12 15.55 13.04
CA GLY A 122 -21.87 16.20 11.77
C GLY A 122 -22.93 16.01 10.72
N GLY A 123 -23.93 15.15 10.98
CA GLY A 123 -25.00 14.90 10.03
C GLY A 123 -24.50 14.26 8.74
N TYR A 124 -23.57 13.34 8.84
CA TYR A 124 -23.00 12.69 7.66
C TYR A 124 -23.98 11.71 7.02
N ASP A 125 -23.94 11.65 5.69
CA ASP A 125 -24.78 10.73 4.91
C ASP A 125 -24.13 9.38 4.74
N ALA A 126 -22.80 9.33 4.72
CA ALA A 126 -22.06 8.07 4.48
C ALA A 126 -20.76 8.06 5.22
N LEU A 127 -20.34 6.86 5.57
CA LEU A 127 -19.00 6.57 6.07
C LEU A 127 -18.27 5.80 4.98
N TYR A 128 -17.16 6.36 4.50
CA TYR A 128 -16.33 5.77 3.46
C TYR A 128 -15.04 5.34 4.11
N MET A 129 -14.74 4.05 4.05
CA MET A 129 -13.56 3.49 4.73
C MET A 129 -12.50 3.15 3.72
N ASN A 130 -11.30 3.67 3.95
CA ASN A 130 -10.15 3.42 3.11
C ASN A 130 -9.36 2.25 3.68
N ASN A 131 -8.75 1.43 2.82
CA ASN A 131 -7.79 0.39 3.15
C ASN A 131 -8.38 -1.03 2.98
N GLN A 132 -8.90 -1.69 4.03
CA GLN A 132 -9.49 -3.02 3.90
C GLN A 132 -10.36 -3.33 5.11
N PRO A 133 -11.27 -4.32 4.99
CA PRO A 133 -12.20 -4.59 6.10
C PRO A 133 -11.54 -4.92 7.42
N SER A 134 -10.45 -5.69 7.42
CA SER A 134 -9.82 -6.12 8.67
C SER A 134 -9.26 -4.95 9.47
N THR A 135 -8.91 -3.85 8.82
CA THR A 135 -8.38 -2.67 9.50
C THR A 135 -9.46 -1.62 9.78
N ASN A 136 -10.70 -1.85 9.33
CA ASN A 136 -11.77 -0.86 9.44
C ASN A 136 -12.92 -1.35 10.32
N VAL A 137 -12.70 -2.33 11.19
CA VAL A 137 -13.78 -2.91 11.99
C VAL A 137 -14.50 -1.84 12.82
N GLU A 138 -13.77 -0.87 13.35
CA GLU A 138 -14.38 0.22 14.12
C GLU A 138 -15.40 1.00 13.30
N GLY A 139 -15.15 1.18 12.00
CA GLY A 139 -16.10 1.82 11.12
C GLY A 139 -17.39 1.02 10.96
N TYR A 140 -17.29 -0.29 10.83
CA TYR A 140 -18.49 -1.15 10.76
C TYR A 140 -19.30 -1.04 12.05
N LEU A 141 -18.62 -1.05 13.19
CA LEU A 141 -19.31 -0.91 14.48
C LEU A 141 -19.99 0.46 14.61
N ALA A 142 -19.33 1.51 14.13
CA ALA A 142 -19.92 2.85 14.16
C ALA A 142 -21.12 2.95 13.23
N ALA A 143 -21.03 2.37 12.05
CA ALA A 143 -22.16 2.38 11.10
C ALA A 143 -23.36 1.65 11.66
N GLU A 144 -23.12 0.54 12.37
CA GLU A 144 -24.21 -0.21 13.01
C GLU A 144 -24.95 0.67 14.01
N GLN A 145 -24.24 1.53 14.72
CA GLN A 145 -24.85 2.42 15.72
C GLN A 145 -25.59 3.60 15.11
N THR A 146 -25.25 4.00 13.89
CA THR A 146 -25.73 5.27 13.32
C THR A 146 -26.60 5.09 12.09
N HIS A 147 -26.58 3.92 11.46
CA HIS A 147 -27.38 3.61 10.25
C HIS A 147 -27.04 4.49 9.06
N VAL A 148 -25.81 5.02 8.97
CA VAL A 148 -25.36 5.75 7.78
C VAL A 148 -25.03 4.73 6.68
N ALA A 149 -25.01 5.20 5.42
CA ALA A 149 -24.52 4.38 4.31
C ALA A 149 -23.05 4.06 4.55
N LEU A 150 -22.63 2.85 4.20
CA LEU A 150 -21.28 2.37 4.49
C LEU A 150 -20.64 1.89 3.21
N ILE A 151 -19.45 2.44 2.91
CA ILE A 151 -18.69 2.10 1.72
C ILE A 151 -17.31 1.63 2.16
N GLN A 152 -16.91 0.44 1.70
CA GLN A 152 -15.57 -0.08 1.96
C GLN A 152 -14.77 -0.03 0.67
N HIS A 153 -13.67 0.72 0.67
CA HIS A 153 -12.73 0.70 -0.45
C HIS A 153 -11.57 -0.23 -0.09
N CYS A 154 -11.37 -1.26 -0.89
CA CYS A 154 -10.27 -2.20 -0.69
C CYS A 154 -9.10 -1.77 -1.56
N ARG A 155 -8.13 -1.12 -0.90
CA ARG A 155 -6.93 -0.59 -1.57
C ARG A 155 -5.83 -1.63 -1.70
N ILE A 156 -6.00 -2.77 -1.03
CA ILE A 156 -5.03 -3.87 -1.04
C ILE A 156 -5.84 -5.15 -1.15
N ASP A 157 -5.17 -6.25 -1.54
CA ASP A 157 -5.83 -7.56 -1.56
C ASP A 157 -6.25 -7.89 -0.13
N PRO A 158 -7.55 -7.98 0.16
CA PRO A 158 -7.99 -7.99 1.55
C PRO A 158 -7.77 -9.34 2.23
N LEU A 159 -7.46 -9.27 3.52
CA LEU A 159 -7.41 -10.44 4.37
C LEU A 159 -8.82 -10.68 4.91
N LEU A 160 -9.46 -11.76 4.47
CA LEU A 160 -10.85 -12.04 4.81
C LEU A 160 -10.98 -13.34 5.56
N ASN A 161 -11.98 -13.39 6.44
CA ASN A 161 -12.44 -14.62 7.09
C ASN A 161 -13.96 -14.58 7.11
N ASN A 162 -14.58 -15.66 7.60
CA ASN A 162 -16.03 -15.76 7.56
C ASN A 162 -16.71 -14.64 8.35
N ALA A 163 -16.14 -14.25 9.49
CA ALA A 163 -16.72 -13.19 10.30
C ALA A 163 -16.70 -11.84 9.57
N LEU A 164 -15.58 -11.53 8.91
CA LEU A 164 -15.47 -10.28 8.15
C LEU A 164 -16.42 -10.28 6.96
N VAL A 165 -16.53 -11.40 6.26
CA VAL A 165 -17.44 -11.48 5.10
C VAL A 165 -18.88 -11.28 5.53
N LYS A 166 -19.29 -11.90 6.64
CA LYS A 166 -20.64 -11.68 7.17
C LYS A 166 -20.87 -10.22 7.53
N MET A 167 -19.89 -9.58 8.14
CA MET A 167 -19.96 -8.17 8.50
C MET A 167 -20.12 -7.30 7.26
N ILE A 168 -19.33 -7.57 6.22
CA ILE A 168 -19.42 -6.83 4.96
C ILE A 168 -20.82 -6.98 4.35
N ASN A 169 -21.28 -8.22 4.21
CA ASN A 169 -22.58 -8.49 3.57
C ASN A 169 -23.75 -7.91 4.36
N ARG A 170 -23.60 -7.82 5.67
CA ARG A 170 -24.64 -7.28 6.52
C ARG A 170 -24.70 -5.76 6.49
N HIS A 171 -23.56 -5.09 6.45
CA HIS A 171 -23.50 -3.65 6.70
C HIS A 171 -23.10 -2.80 5.51
N CYS A 172 -22.29 -3.29 4.59
CA CYS A 172 -21.82 -2.46 3.48
C CYS A 172 -22.90 -2.26 2.42
N ASP A 173 -23.06 -1.03 2.01
CA ASP A 173 -23.88 -0.71 0.84
C ASP A 173 -23.10 -0.86 -0.44
N ALA A 174 -21.79 -0.65 -0.40
CA ALA A 174 -20.91 -0.83 -1.55
C ALA A 174 -19.52 -1.22 -1.09
N VAL A 175 -18.89 -2.09 -1.87
CA VAL A 175 -17.49 -2.48 -1.69
C VAL A 175 -16.77 -2.15 -2.98
N ILE A 176 -15.74 -1.33 -2.91
CA ILE A 176 -14.98 -0.90 -4.09
C ILE A 176 -13.67 -1.67 -4.11
N ALA A 177 -13.45 -2.43 -5.19
CA ALA A 177 -12.22 -3.15 -5.42
C ALA A 177 -11.32 -2.31 -6.31
N VAL A 178 -10.04 -2.19 -5.95
CA VAL A 178 -9.10 -1.34 -6.66
C VAL A 178 -8.59 -2.01 -7.93
N SER A 179 -8.90 -3.29 -8.14
CA SER A 179 -8.44 -4.05 -9.30
C SER A 179 -9.38 -5.22 -9.54
N GLN A 180 -9.25 -5.83 -10.71
CA GLN A 180 -9.98 -7.06 -11.01
C GLN A 180 -9.57 -8.19 -10.07
N GLY A 181 -8.28 -8.23 -9.71
CA GLY A 181 -7.80 -9.24 -8.78
C GLY A 181 -8.41 -9.11 -7.40
N VAL A 182 -8.53 -7.88 -6.89
CA VAL A 182 -9.18 -7.63 -5.60
C VAL A 182 -10.66 -8.00 -5.69
N HIS A 183 -11.32 -7.63 -6.80
CA HIS A 183 -12.72 -8.02 -7.02
C HIS A 183 -12.88 -9.54 -6.95
N ARG A 184 -11.96 -10.28 -7.59
CA ARG A 184 -12.00 -11.74 -7.59
C ARG A 184 -11.83 -12.30 -6.17
N THR A 185 -10.91 -11.72 -5.38
CA THR A 185 -10.74 -12.12 -3.99
C THR A 185 -12.05 -11.96 -3.21
N LEU A 186 -12.73 -10.83 -3.40
CA LEU A 186 -14.01 -10.60 -2.72
C LEU A 186 -15.07 -11.61 -3.16
N SER A 187 -15.18 -11.86 -4.46
CA SER A 187 -16.16 -12.82 -5.00
C SER A 187 -15.90 -14.23 -4.50
N GLU A 188 -14.65 -14.66 -4.52
CA GLU A 188 -14.29 -16.01 -4.11
C GLU A 188 -14.46 -16.21 -2.61
N SER A 189 -14.49 -15.12 -1.84
CA SER A 189 -14.71 -15.16 -0.41
C SER A 189 -16.20 -14.99 -0.04
N ASP A 190 -17.08 -14.98 -1.04
CA ASP A 190 -18.54 -14.92 -0.85
C ASP A 190 -19.05 -13.55 -0.40
N VAL A 191 -18.34 -12.48 -0.78
CA VAL A 191 -18.90 -11.14 -0.64
C VAL A 191 -19.98 -10.97 -1.73
N ASP A 192 -21.15 -10.41 -1.35
CA ASP A 192 -22.28 -10.28 -2.26
C ASP A 192 -21.89 -9.54 -3.53
N ALA A 193 -22.12 -10.17 -4.68
CA ALA A 193 -21.67 -9.65 -5.97
C ALA A 193 -22.30 -8.29 -6.31
N GLN A 194 -23.58 -8.09 -5.94
CA GLN A 194 -24.26 -6.85 -6.30
C GLN A 194 -23.76 -5.64 -5.48
N ARG A 195 -22.98 -5.88 -4.44
CA ARG A 195 -22.38 -4.80 -3.65
C ARG A 195 -21.00 -4.39 -4.18
N CYS A 196 -20.38 -5.20 -5.03
CA CYS A 196 -18.99 -5.02 -5.43
C CYS A 196 -18.88 -4.24 -6.73
N PHE A 197 -17.97 -3.25 -6.72
CA PHE A 197 -17.66 -2.43 -7.87
C PHE A 197 -16.16 -2.37 -8.03
N THR A 198 -15.66 -2.34 -9.26
CA THR A 198 -14.23 -2.19 -9.51
C THR A 198 -13.97 -0.77 -9.98
N VAL A 199 -13.12 -0.04 -9.24
CA VAL A 199 -12.66 1.28 -9.63
C VAL A 199 -11.14 1.26 -9.53
N SER A 200 -10.48 1.13 -10.66
CA SER A 200 -9.03 0.97 -10.71
C SER A 200 -8.30 2.24 -10.29
N ASN A 201 -7.17 2.06 -9.64
CA ASN A 201 -6.22 3.17 -9.47
C ASN A 201 -5.79 3.69 -10.84
N ALA A 202 -5.45 4.96 -10.88
CA ALA A 202 -5.03 5.59 -12.13
C ALA A 202 -3.92 6.57 -11.84
N ILE A 203 -3.19 6.93 -12.89
CA ILE A 203 -2.17 7.97 -12.83
C ILE A 203 -2.43 9.00 -13.91
N ASP A 204 -1.85 10.18 -13.75
CA ASP A 204 -1.99 11.25 -14.73
C ASP A 204 -0.98 11.03 -15.85
N ILE A 205 -1.48 10.64 -17.03
CA ILE A 205 -0.62 10.38 -18.18
C ILE A 205 -0.21 11.66 -18.90
N HIS A 206 -0.77 12.80 -18.51
CA HIS A 206 -0.47 14.08 -19.16
C HIS A 206 0.47 14.95 -18.34
N GLN A 207 0.96 14.45 -17.20
CA GLN A 207 1.89 15.21 -16.39
C GLN A 207 3.26 15.30 -17.08
N PRO A 208 4.05 16.35 -16.79
CA PRO A 208 5.39 16.45 -17.35
C PRO A 208 6.23 15.26 -16.91
N LEU A 209 6.96 14.68 -17.85
CA LEU A 209 7.78 13.50 -17.58
C LEU A 209 9.26 13.87 -17.53
N PRO A 210 10.00 13.29 -16.58
CA PRO A 210 11.45 13.52 -16.53
C PRO A 210 12.15 12.88 -17.72
N VAL A 211 13.25 13.50 -18.14
CA VAL A 211 14.10 12.97 -19.20
C VAL A 211 15.19 12.13 -18.54
N ARG A 212 15.32 10.88 -18.96
CA ARG A 212 16.20 9.90 -18.33
C ARG A 212 17.63 10.39 -18.20
N GLU A 213 18.20 10.92 -19.28
CA GLU A 213 19.59 11.36 -19.26
C GLU A 213 19.80 12.51 -18.27
N ALA A 214 18.84 13.43 -18.23
CA ALA A 214 18.93 14.58 -17.34
C ALA A 214 18.87 14.17 -15.86
N VAL A 215 17.94 13.26 -15.51
CA VAL A 215 17.84 12.86 -14.11
C VAL A 215 19.03 12.01 -13.69
N ARG A 216 19.56 11.17 -14.59
CA ARG A 216 20.76 10.39 -14.26
C ARG A 216 21.95 11.30 -14.00
N GLN A 217 22.11 12.38 -14.78
CA GLN A 217 23.14 13.37 -14.51
C GLN A 217 22.92 14.07 -13.18
N HIS A 218 21.70 14.44 -12.90
CA HIS A 218 21.36 15.11 -11.65
C HIS A 218 21.70 14.25 -10.44
N PHE A 219 21.47 12.93 -10.54
CA PHE A 219 21.77 12.00 -9.45
C PHE A 219 23.21 11.51 -9.45
N ASP A 220 24.03 11.94 -10.43
CA ASP A 220 25.41 11.49 -10.59
C ASP A 220 25.52 9.98 -10.79
N TYR A 221 24.57 9.40 -11.51
CA TYR A 221 24.65 7.98 -11.86
C TYR A 221 25.51 7.81 -13.09
N PRO A 222 26.60 7.01 -13.00
CA PRO A 222 27.48 6.84 -14.17
C PRO A 222 26.75 6.16 -15.33
N ALA A 223 27.11 6.57 -16.55
CA ALA A 223 26.46 6.03 -17.75
C ALA A 223 26.69 4.54 -17.91
N ASP A 224 27.82 4.02 -17.42
CA ASP A 224 28.17 2.61 -17.56
C ASP A 224 27.65 1.74 -16.42
N THR A 225 26.90 2.30 -15.50
CA THR A 225 26.40 1.58 -14.31
C THR A 225 24.93 1.27 -14.48
N PHE A 226 24.58 -0.01 -14.32
CA PHE A 226 23.18 -0.46 -14.38
C PHE A 226 22.50 -0.14 -13.04
N ILE A 227 21.36 0.54 -13.10
CA ILE A 227 20.65 0.96 -11.89
C ILE A 227 19.39 0.15 -11.73
N PHE A 228 19.36 -0.70 -10.70
CA PHE A 228 18.15 -1.33 -10.20
C PHE A 228 17.53 -0.40 -9.18
N GLY A 229 16.19 -0.39 -9.05
CA GLY A 229 15.56 0.46 -8.07
C GLY A 229 14.27 -0.11 -7.50
N SER A 230 13.93 0.33 -6.31
CA SER A 230 12.62 0.09 -5.72
C SER A 230 12.16 1.35 -5.01
N ILE A 231 10.85 1.54 -4.95
CA ILE A 231 10.25 2.75 -4.37
C ILE A 231 9.06 2.32 -3.52
N GLY A 232 9.01 2.78 -2.28
CA GLY A 232 7.90 2.51 -1.38
C GLY A 232 8.33 2.51 0.06
N SER A 233 7.36 2.42 0.96
CA SER A 233 7.63 2.32 2.39
C SER A 233 8.48 1.08 2.68
N LEU A 234 9.43 1.22 3.60
CA LEU A 234 10.30 0.11 3.97
C LEU A 234 9.63 -0.70 5.09
N ILE A 235 8.64 -1.48 4.70
CA ILE A 235 7.87 -2.34 5.60
C ILE A 235 8.01 -3.79 5.14
N ALA A 236 7.69 -4.73 6.04
CA ALA A 236 7.90 -6.15 5.77
C ALA A 236 7.15 -6.62 4.53
N ARG A 237 5.93 -6.14 4.32
CA ARG A 237 5.08 -6.55 3.19
C ARG A 237 5.76 -6.28 1.84
N LYS A 238 6.57 -5.23 1.75
CA LYS A 238 7.25 -4.88 0.48
C LYS A 238 8.38 -5.84 0.14
N SER A 239 8.86 -6.61 1.12
CA SER A 239 9.78 -7.73 0.92
C SER A 239 11.06 -7.33 0.18
N ASN A 240 11.59 -6.15 0.50
CA ASN A 240 12.86 -5.72 -0.12
C ASN A 240 14.02 -6.64 0.25
N HIS A 241 13.88 -7.42 1.35
CA HIS A 241 14.89 -8.41 1.68
C HIS A 241 15.05 -9.46 0.58
N HIS A 242 13.97 -9.81 -0.12
CA HIS A 242 14.08 -10.73 -1.25
C HIS A 242 14.90 -10.11 -2.39
N ILE A 243 14.75 -8.81 -2.61
CA ILE A 243 15.54 -8.12 -3.65
C ILE A 243 17.01 -8.18 -3.30
N LEU A 244 17.36 -7.90 -2.05
CA LEU A 244 18.77 -7.91 -1.64
C LEU A 244 19.37 -9.30 -1.71
N GLN A 245 18.61 -10.33 -1.36
CA GLN A 245 19.07 -11.71 -1.49
C GLN A 245 19.33 -12.07 -2.95
N ALA A 246 18.40 -11.67 -3.83
CA ALA A 246 18.55 -11.92 -5.26
C ALA A 246 19.74 -11.17 -5.84
N LEU A 247 19.99 -9.93 -5.38
CA LEU A 247 21.13 -9.15 -5.83
C LEU A 247 22.44 -9.74 -5.33
N GLY A 248 22.44 -10.33 -4.14
CA GLY A 248 23.62 -11.06 -3.67
C GLY A 248 23.99 -12.18 -4.62
N ALA A 249 23.00 -12.98 -5.03
CA ALA A 249 23.24 -14.06 -5.98
C ALA A 249 23.66 -13.50 -7.34
N PHE A 250 23.03 -12.42 -7.79
CA PHE A 250 23.41 -11.76 -9.05
C PHE A 250 24.86 -11.30 -9.02
N SER A 251 25.28 -10.69 -7.92
CA SER A 251 26.63 -10.19 -7.77
C SER A 251 27.65 -11.31 -7.83
N ARG A 252 27.35 -12.43 -7.18
CA ARG A 252 28.24 -13.59 -7.21
C ARG A 252 28.34 -14.21 -8.60
N ALA A 253 27.22 -14.19 -9.34
CA ALA A 253 27.21 -14.75 -10.71
C ALA A 253 27.90 -13.81 -11.71
N HIS A 254 27.91 -12.52 -11.45
CA HIS A 254 28.45 -11.52 -12.36
C HIS A 254 29.38 -10.56 -11.62
N PRO A 255 30.54 -11.05 -11.17
CA PRO A 255 31.40 -10.23 -10.30
C PRO A 255 31.98 -8.99 -10.98
N ALA A 256 32.02 -8.95 -12.31
CA ALA A 256 32.54 -7.79 -13.04
C ALA A 256 31.45 -6.77 -13.38
N ALA A 257 30.17 -7.06 -13.09
CA ALA A 257 29.07 -6.17 -13.44
C ALA A 257 29.16 -4.86 -12.64
N LYS A 258 28.95 -3.75 -13.32
CA LYS A 258 28.88 -2.43 -12.68
C LYS A 258 27.40 -2.10 -12.46
N TRP A 259 26.97 -2.08 -11.21
CA TRP A 259 25.56 -1.89 -10.90
C TRP A 259 25.40 -1.22 -9.54
N LYS A 260 24.25 -0.61 -9.36
CA LYS A 260 23.79 -0.07 -8.09
C LYS A 260 22.33 -0.47 -7.88
N MET A 261 21.95 -0.58 -6.61
CA MET A 261 20.54 -0.72 -6.22
C MET A 261 20.16 0.51 -5.42
N VAL A 262 19.13 1.22 -5.89
CA VAL A 262 18.65 2.44 -5.24
C VAL A 262 17.31 2.11 -4.58
N ILE A 263 17.27 2.19 -3.26
CA ILE A 263 16.06 1.94 -2.47
C ILE A 263 15.53 3.29 -2.01
N VAL A 264 14.38 3.69 -2.55
CA VAL A 264 13.76 4.98 -2.27
C VAL A 264 12.59 4.76 -1.32
N GLY A 265 12.66 5.36 -0.14
CA GLY A 265 11.62 5.23 0.85
C GLY A 265 12.17 5.15 2.25
N ALA A 266 11.27 5.23 3.22
CA ALA A 266 11.61 5.15 4.63
C ALA A 266 10.69 4.14 5.30
N GLY A 267 11.12 3.63 6.44
CA GLY A 267 10.30 2.73 7.20
C GLY A 267 11.11 1.89 8.18
N PRO A 268 10.42 1.11 9.00
CA PRO A 268 11.08 0.38 10.09
C PRO A 268 12.03 -0.73 9.64
N GLU A 269 11.96 -1.16 8.38
CA GLU A 269 12.83 -2.24 7.90
C GLU A 269 14.21 -1.74 7.47
N GLN A 270 14.48 -0.42 7.48
CA GLN A 270 15.72 0.10 6.90
C GLN A 270 16.97 -0.52 7.54
N GLN A 271 17.03 -0.56 8.87
CA GLN A 271 18.21 -1.09 9.54
C GLN A 271 18.44 -2.56 9.20
N HIS A 272 17.35 -3.33 9.20
CA HIS A 272 17.42 -4.74 8.82
C HIS A 272 17.94 -4.92 7.39
N LEU A 273 17.45 -4.08 6.48
CA LEU A 273 17.88 -4.17 5.08
C LEU A 273 19.35 -3.78 4.92
N GLN A 274 19.82 -2.76 5.66
CA GLN A 274 21.22 -2.38 5.64
C GLN A 274 22.10 -3.52 6.12
N GLN A 275 21.70 -4.19 7.19
CA GLN A 275 22.44 -5.36 7.71
C GLN A 275 22.45 -6.49 6.71
N LEU A 276 21.33 -6.72 6.03
CA LEU A 276 21.25 -7.77 5.02
C LEU A 276 22.16 -7.48 3.83
N ALA A 277 22.23 -6.22 3.41
CA ALA A 277 23.12 -5.83 2.32
C ALA A 277 24.58 -6.15 2.68
N GLN A 278 24.96 -5.90 3.94
CA GLN A 278 26.29 -6.26 4.43
C GLN A 278 26.50 -7.76 4.40
N LYS A 279 25.52 -8.52 4.89
CA LYS A 279 25.61 -9.98 4.92
C LYS A 279 25.76 -10.56 3.52
N GLU A 280 25.04 -9.99 2.54
CA GLU A 280 25.12 -10.46 1.16
C GLU A 280 26.36 -9.97 0.43
N GLY A 281 27.17 -9.11 1.04
CA GLY A 281 28.38 -8.60 0.44
C GLY A 281 28.16 -7.53 -0.60
N ILE A 282 27.04 -6.84 -0.57
CA ILE A 282 26.69 -5.86 -1.59
C ILE A 282 26.44 -4.46 -1.00
N ALA A 283 26.81 -4.23 0.25
CA ALA A 283 26.52 -2.95 0.90
C ALA A 283 27.03 -1.75 0.11
N ALA A 284 28.20 -1.90 -0.54
CA ALA A 284 28.78 -0.79 -1.31
C ALA A 284 27.95 -0.41 -2.53
N GLN A 285 27.13 -1.34 -3.04
CA GLN A 285 26.29 -1.09 -4.22
C GLN A 285 24.89 -0.61 -3.88
N VAL A 286 24.47 -0.67 -2.61
CA VAL A 286 23.08 -0.37 -2.22
C VAL A 286 23.00 1.04 -1.65
N ILE A 287 22.12 1.86 -2.23
CA ILE A 287 21.92 3.26 -1.81
C ILE A 287 20.52 3.37 -1.19
N PHE A 288 20.45 3.82 0.06
CA PHE A 288 19.20 4.12 0.74
C PHE A 288 19.00 5.63 0.73
N THR A 289 17.97 6.09 0.02
CA THR A 289 17.77 7.54 -0.16
C THR A 289 16.90 8.16 0.93
N GLY A 290 16.17 7.34 1.71
CA GLY A 290 15.09 7.85 2.52
C GLY A 290 13.90 8.22 1.66
N PHE A 291 12.90 8.83 2.29
CA PHE A 291 11.72 9.27 1.55
C PHE A 291 12.08 10.38 0.56
N GLN A 292 11.56 10.25 -0.67
CA GLN A 292 11.74 11.27 -1.71
C GLN A 292 10.38 11.55 -2.34
N ASN A 293 10.10 12.82 -2.63
CA ASN A 293 8.81 13.20 -3.19
C ASN A 293 8.81 13.26 -4.72
N ASN A 294 9.93 12.94 -5.36
CA ASN A 294 10.08 12.99 -6.82
C ASN A 294 10.26 11.59 -7.40
N ALA A 295 9.30 10.71 -7.11
CA ALA A 295 9.39 9.30 -7.51
C ALA A 295 9.58 9.11 -9.01
N LEU A 296 8.92 9.94 -9.84
CA LEU A 296 9.07 9.80 -11.29
C LEU A 296 10.49 10.03 -11.75
N ASP A 297 11.22 10.97 -11.12
CA ASP A 297 12.62 11.19 -11.46
C ASP A 297 13.43 9.93 -11.19
N TYR A 298 13.23 9.31 -10.04
CA TYR A 298 13.96 8.08 -9.72
C TYR A 298 13.58 6.95 -10.68
N LEU A 299 12.28 6.77 -10.96
CA LEU A 299 11.86 5.73 -11.89
C LEU A 299 12.48 5.91 -13.26
N ALA A 300 12.51 7.16 -13.75
CA ALA A 300 13.11 7.44 -15.07
C ALA A 300 14.60 7.15 -15.07
N ALA A 301 15.27 7.29 -13.92
CA ALA A 301 16.71 7.05 -13.82
C ALA A 301 17.06 5.56 -13.72
N PHE A 302 16.12 4.70 -13.32
CA PHE A 302 16.39 3.28 -13.18
C PHE A 302 16.44 2.57 -14.52
N ASP A 303 17.31 1.58 -14.63
CA ASP A 303 17.27 0.65 -15.76
C ASP A 303 16.18 -0.41 -15.55
N THR A 304 15.94 -0.78 -14.30
CA THR A 304 14.92 -1.76 -13.94
C THR A 304 14.33 -1.40 -12.58
N PHE A 305 13.00 -1.38 -12.51
CA PHE A 305 12.26 -1.20 -11.27
C PHE A 305 11.76 -2.55 -10.77
N ILE A 306 11.93 -2.80 -9.47
CA ILE A 306 11.58 -4.09 -8.87
C ILE A 306 10.54 -3.87 -7.78
N LEU A 307 9.44 -4.62 -7.84
CA LEU A 307 8.41 -4.61 -6.80
C LEU A 307 8.21 -6.05 -6.33
N ALA A 308 8.73 -6.37 -5.15
CA ALA A 308 8.77 -7.75 -4.64
C ALA A 308 7.69 -8.05 -3.60
N SER A 309 6.66 -7.24 -3.52
CA SER A 309 5.66 -7.25 -2.45
C SER A 309 4.97 -8.60 -2.27
N ALA A 310 4.64 -8.91 -1.02
CA ALA A 310 3.80 -10.06 -0.68
C ALA A 310 2.35 -9.84 -1.07
N SER A 311 1.90 -8.60 -1.13
CA SER A 311 0.51 -8.26 -1.38
C SER A 311 0.41 -6.85 -1.94
N GLU A 312 -0.47 -6.67 -2.94
CA GLU A 312 -0.77 -5.38 -3.54
C GLU A 312 -2.26 -5.32 -3.88
N GLY A 313 -2.75 -4.12 -4.14
CA GLY A 313 -4.10 -3.96 -4.68
C GLY A 313 -4.07 -3.67 -6.16
N LEU A 314 -3.50 -2.54 -6.54
CA LEU A 314 -3.14 -2.19 -7.91
C LEU A 314 -2.02 -1.15 -7.79
N PRO A 315 -0.77 -1.56 -7.89
CA PRO A 315 0.35 -0.68 -7.51
C PRO A 315 0.55 0.43 -8.52
N ARG A 316 0.25 1.67 -8.09
CA ARG A 316 0.41 2.85 -8.97
C ARG A 316 1.86 3.02 -9.40
N VAL A 317 2.82 2.60 -8.57
CA VAL A 317 4.23 2.77 -8.92
C VAL A 317 4.61 1.94 -10.15
N VAL A 318 3.95 0.80 -10.38
CA VAL A 318 4.18 0.02 -11.61
C VAL A 318 3.67 0.81 -12.81
N LEU A 319 2.48 1.41 -12.70
CA LEU A 319 1.96 2.26 -13.78
C LEU A 319 2.90 3.43 -14.03
N GLU A 320 3.44 4.02 -12.98
CA GLU A 320 4.37 5.14 -13.11
C GLU A 320 5.67 4.72 -13.78
N ALA A 321 6.19 3.54 -13.45
CA ALA A 321 7.38 3.02 -14.12
C ALA A 321 7.14 2.82 -15.61
N MET A 322 5.98 2.28 -15.95
CA MET A 322 5.60 2.10 -17.36
C MET A 322 5.49 3.45 -18.07
N LEU A 323 4.94 4.45 -17.38
CA LEU A 323 4.77 5.78 -17.95
C LEU A 323 6.11 6.40 -18.36
N VAL A 324 7.17 6.14 -17.60
CA VAL A 324 8.50 6.68 -17.91
C VAL A 324 9.39 5.65 -18.62
N ASN A 325 8.79 4.58 -19.15
CA ASN A 325 9.48 3.58 -19.98
C ASN A 325 10.59 2.85 -19.22
N THR A 326 10.34 2.51 -17.96
CA THR A 326 11.28 1.75 -17.15
C THR A 326 10.81 0.31 -17.04
N ALA A 327 11.67 -0.63 -17.36
CA ALA A 327 11.35 -2.07 -17.28
C ALA A 327 11.02 -2.46 -15.84
N VAL A 328 10.02 -3.33 -15.67
CA VAL A 328 9.51 -3.72 -14.35
C VAL A 328 9.67 -5.21 -14.14
N ILE A 329 10.14 -5.59 -12.95
CA ILE A 329 10.05 -6.95 -12.44
C ILE A 329 9.14 -6.91 -11.22
N GLY A 330 8.08 -7.72 -11.23
CA GLY A 330 7.15 -7.76 -10.11
C GLY A 330 6.92 -9.16 -9.59
N SER A 331 6.63 -9.27 -8.30
CA SER A 331 6.16 -10.53 -7.75
C SER A 331 4.77 -10.85 -8.30
N ASN A 332 4.48 -12.13 -8.50
CA ASN A 332 3.22 -12.58 -9.10
C ASN A 332 2.14 -12.64 -8.03
N VAL A 333 1.64 -11.47 -7.66
CA VAL A 333 0.58 -11.32 -6.64
C VAL A 333 -0.55 -10.48 -7.23
N VAL A 334 -1.70 -10.55 -6.56
CA VAL A 334 -2.87 -9.77 -6.96
C VAL A 334 -2.49 -8.30 -7.17
N GLY A 335 -3.01 -7.71 -8.21
CA GLY A 335 -2.75 -6.33 -8.58
C GLY A 335 -1.55 -6.19 -9.48
N THR A 336 -0.39 -6.60 -9.02
CA THR A 336 0.83 -6.54 -9.84
C THR A 336 0.68 -7.43 -11.08
N SER A 337 0.17 -8.64 -10.87
CA SER A 337 0.04 -9.61 -11.98
C SER A 337 -0.93 -9.15 -13.05
N GLU A 338 -1.88 -8.27 -12.73
CA GLU A 338 -2.79 -7.83 -13.79
C GLU A 338 -2.23 -6.65 -14.58
N LEU A 339 -1.19 -6.00 -14.06
CA LEU A 339 -0.51 -4.93 -14.78
C LEU A 339 0.63 -5.41 -15.65
N ILE A 340 1.22 -6.57 -15.33
CA ILE A 340 2.40 -7.08 -16.02
C ILE A 340 2.05 -8.37 -16.74
N GLN A 341 2.24 -8.38 -18.06
CA GLN A 341 2.13 -9.58 -18.87
C GLN A 341 3.55 -10.13 -19.04
N HIS A 342 3.80 -11.27 -18.39
CA HIS A 342 5.16 -11.83 -18.28
C HIS A 342 5.80 -12.03 -19.65
N GLY A 343 6.99 -11.49 -19.81
CA GLY A 343 7.75 -11.61 -21.05
C GLY A 343 7.37 -10.60 -22.13
N GLU A 344 6.31 -9.82 -21.91
CA GLU A 344 5.85 -8.84 -22.89
C GLU A 344 5.91 -7.42 -22.37
N THR A 345 5.32 -7.18 -21.18
CA THR A 345 5.31 -5.83 -20.59
C THR A 345 6.13 -5.74 -19.32
N GLY A 346 6.80 -6.82 -18.96
CA GLY A 346 7.64 -6.91 -17.78
C GLY A 346 7.89 -8.36 -17.46
N LEU A 347 8.51 -8.60 -16.31
CA LEU A 347 8.76 -9.97 -15.85
C LEU A 347 8.09 -10.18 -14.50
N LEU A 348 7.51 -11.35 -14.31
CA LEU A 348 6.93 -11.77 -13.03
C LEU A 348 7.76 -12.91 -12.46
N PHE A 349 7.89 -12.91 -11.14
CA PHE A 349 8.51 -14.02 -10.42
C PHE A 349 7.58 -14.46 -9.29
N ASP A 350 7.65 -15.72 -8.93
CA ASP A 350 6.84 -16.24 -7.83
C ASP A 350 7.29 -15.62 -6.52
N TYR A 351 6.33 -15.15 -5.72
CA TYR A 351 6.65 -14.45 -4.49
C TYR A 351 7.60 -15.30 -3.63
N GLY A 352 8.70 -14.69 -3.20
CA GLY A 352 9.68 -15.32 -2.35
C GLY A 352 10.71 -16.17 -3.08
N ASN A 353 10.55 -16.36 -4.40
CA ASN A 353 11.52 -17.15 -5.18
C ASN A 353 12.67 -16.26 -5.61
N THR A 354 13.67 -16.13 -4.72
CA THR A 354 14.79 -15.23 -4.95
C THR A 354 15.70 -15.73 -6.07
N GLN A 355 15.74 -17.05 -6.29
CA GLN A 355 16.51 -17.59 -7.42
C GLN A 355 15.89 -17.14 -8.74
N GLN A 356 14.58 -17.22 -8.88
CA GLN A 356 13.89 -16.76 -10.08
C GLN A 356 14.08 -15.26 -10.26
N LEU A 357 13.99 -14.49 -9.18
CA LEU A 357 14.23 -13.06 -9.24
C LEU A 357 15.65 -12.77 -9.70
N SER A 358 16.63 -13.48 -9.17
CA SER A 358 18.03 -13.31 -9.59
C SER A 358 18.20 -13.57 -11.08
N GLN A 359 17.55 -14.60 -11.60
CA GLN A 359 17.58 -14.91 -13.04
C GLN A 359 16.98 -13.76 -13.86
N HIS A 360 15.90 -13.17 -13.37
CA HIS A 360 15.29 -12.02 -14.07
C HIS A 360 16.19 -10.80 -14.04
N LEU A 361 16.89 -10.57 -12.92
CA LEU A 361 17.85 -9.46 -12.84
C LEU A 361 18.94 -9.63 -13.90
N SER A 362 19.47 -10.85 -14.00
CA SER A 362 20.50 -11.15 -15.00
C SER A 362 19.97 -10.95 -16.42
N ALA A 363 18.75 -11.43 -16.68
CA ALA A 363 18.17 -11.33 -18.02
C ALA A 363 18.02 -9.90 -18.47
N LEU A 364 17.52 -9.01 -17.60
CA LEU A 364 17.33 -7.61 -17.99
C LEU A 364 18.66 -6.87 -18.05
N TRP A 365 19.62 -7.25 -17.21
CA TRP A 365 20.95 -6.65 -17.27
C TRP A 365 21.69 -7.00 -18.57
N GLN A 366 21.56 -8.27 -19.01
CA GLN A 366 22.29 -8.75 -20.17
C GLN A 366 21.62 -8.39 -21.50
N ASP A 367 20.28 -8.32 -21.52
CA ASP A 367 19.53 -8.25 -22.78
C ASP A 367 18.82 -6.90 -22.91
N THR A 368 19.48 -5.98 -23.61
CA THR A 368 18.94 -4.63 -23.85
C THR A 368 17.62 -4.70 -24.63
N ALA A 369 17.53 -5.60 -25.60
CA ALA A 369 16.30 -5.71 -26.41
C ALA A 369 15.13 -6.17 -25.55
N LEU A 370 15.34 -7.13 -24.66
CA LEU A 370 14.30 -7.58 -23.74
C LEU A 370 13.85 -6.45 -22.83
N ARG A 371 14.80 -5.70 -22.32
CA ARG A 371 14.49 -4.58 -21.43
C ARG A 371 13.66 -3.51 -22.14
N GLN A 372 14.01 -3.19 -23.36
CA GLN A 372 13.27 -2.23 -24.16
C GLN A 372 11.88 -2.69 -24.55
N UNK A 373 11.91 -3.84 -24.70
CA UNK A 373 10.64 -4.46 -25.02
C UNK A 373 9.72 -4.41 -23.85
N UNK A 374 10.15 -4.47 -22.88
CA UNK A 374 9.46 -4.42 -21.71
C UNK A 374 9.14 -3.03 -21.36
N UNK A 375 9.75 -2.11 -21.90
CA UNK A 375 9.57 -0.72 -21.72
C UNK A 375 8.75 -0.08 -22.77
N UNK A 376 8.51 -0.61 -23.68
CA UNK A 376 7.86 -0.15 -24.81
C UNK A 376 6.46 -0.55 -24.85
N VAL A 377 5.72 -0.46 -23.97
CA VAL A 377 4.31 -0.81 -23.84
C VAL A 377 3.41 0.34 -24.23
#